data_f4404f694845dd6ead3eb41c45b5d67b
#
_entry.id   f4404f694845dd6ead3eb41c45b5d67b
#
_cell.length_a   1.000
_cell.length_b   1.000
_cell.length_c   1.000
_cell.angle_alpha   90.00
_cell.angle_beta   90.00
_cell.angle_gamma   90.00
#
_symmetry.space_group_name_H-M   'P 1'
#
loop_
_entity.id
_entity.type
_entity.pdbx_description
1 polymer ?
#
loop_
_entity_poly.entity_id
_entity_poly.type
_entity_poly.pdbx_seq_one_letter_code
_entity_poly.pdbx_strand_id
1 'polypeptide(L)'
;MPLLPLGRTLLEAGSVSDDSILHFNPWMDFNDGPPAENPFGCDPDPDQISTFLDTVFSWCEGLIPLRGFVDKGQGRDGKPHNIWISADTTAREKLATFAAWANRGGAAVYVIPGTVAEQGQARAADVLQMQALVVDLDAGDIPAKLDHIVSHLGTPTLIVESGGRTPEGAAKLHVWWKLTEPAEVEELATLCRLRGDIAIKVGGDTHFRSAHQPIRVAGTVYHKHGHQRLVQIRDHHQIEVDLADFAERVGDMPPLHGVGMASTPPSLTKPGVDAVLTTRVREGAVDDWSRFQGASAAIGHYIRLVHDGRIDPAEGWEAICGYNAAMLRPEWPLDRLQAEAERLWALHVKRNGPPLIRAARPNAPASPLPTFSLGALLDDRSPMPDDIIAPRVLTPGGLLVLGGAPKVGKSDFLISWLVHMAAGVPFLGFTPPRPLRVFYLQAEIQYH
;
A
#
# COMPACT_ATOMS: atom_id res chain seq x y z
N MET A 1 -26.50 54.94 3.84
CA MET A 1 -27.82 54.28 3.81
C MET A 1 -28.53 54.66 2.51
N PRO A 2 -29.11 53.70 1.75
CA PRO A 2 -29.82 52.52 2.24
C PRO A 2 -29.37 51.17 1.62
N LEU A 3 -29.80 50.15 2.26
CA LEU A 3 -29.91 48.70 2.15
C LEU A 3 -30.18 48.11 0.77
N LEU A 4 -29.44 47.00 0.52
CA LEU A 4 -29.65 46.01 -0.51
C LEU A 4 -30.98 45.27 -0.38
N PRO A 5 -31.54 44.71 -1.45
CA PRO A 5 -32.34 43.52 -1.35
C PRO A 5 -31.62 42.31 -2.00
N LEU A 6 -31.56 41.23 -1.23
CA LEU A 6 -31.25 39.87 -1.65
C LEU A 6 -32.28 39.39 -2.67
N GLY A 7 -31.84 39.22 -3.92
CA GLY A 7 -32.59 38.50 -4.95
C GLY A 7 -32.05 37.08 -5.05
N ARG A 8 -32.76 36.11 -4.51
CA ARG A 8 -32.58 34.68 -4.84
C ARG A 8 -33.01 34.51 -6.30
N THR A 9 -32.06 34.17 -7.15
CA THR A 9 -32.36 33.54 -8.42
C THR A 9 -31.92 32.08 -8.29
N LEU A 10 -32.87 31.20 -8.08
CA LEU A 10 -32.77 29.76 -8.31
C LEU A 10 -32.54 29.60 -9.82
N LEU A 11 -31.27 29.37 -10.21
CA LEU A 11 -30.98 28.74 -11.49
C LEU A 11 -31.37 27.26 -11.31
N GLU A 12 -32.51 26.91 -11.91
CA GLU A 12 -32.85 25.53 -12.22
C GLU A 12 -31.69 24.90 -12.94
N ALA A 13 -30.95 24.07 -12.24
CA ALA A 13 -30.05 23.12 -12.86
C ALA A 13 -30.95 22.17 -13.64
N GLY A 14 -30.99 22.36 -14.96
CA GLY A 14 -31.62 21.41 -15.85
C GLY A 14 -31.05 20.03 -15.52
N SER A 15 -31.96 19.14 -15.13
CA SER A 15 -31.71 17.72 -15.06
C SER A 15 -31.23 17.27 -16.46
N VAL A 16 -29.94 17.15 -16.64
CA VAL A 16 -29.42 16.30 -17.72
C VAL A 16 -29.92 14.92 -17.31
N SER A 17 -30.91 14.45 -18.04
CA SER A 17 -31.42 13.10 -17.92
C SER A 17 -30.21 12.16 -18.09
N ASP A 18 -29.91 11.42 -17.05
CA ASP A 18 -28.84 10.43 -16.94
C ASP A 18 -29.20 9.15 -17.71
N ASP A 19 -29.94 9.29 -18.82
CA ASP A 19 -30.37 8.21 -19.71
C ASP A 19 -29.28 7.77 -20.70
N SER A 20 -28.05 8.33 -20.60
CA SER A 20 -26.92 7.89 -21.42
C SER A 20 -25.94 6.96 -20.70
N ILE A 21 -26.10 6.73 -19.40
CA ILE A 21 -25.56 5.56 -18.74
C ILE A 21 -26.56 4.45 -19.07
N LEU A 22 -26.35 3.76 -20.17
CA LEU A 22 -26.96 2.45 -20.40
C LEU A 22 -26.70 1.67 -19.10
N HIS A 23 -27.74 1.55 -18.27
CA HIS A 23 -27.78 0.57 -17.21
C HIS A 23 -27.68 -0.79 -17.90
N PHE A 24 -26.46 -1.18 -18.22
CA PHE A 24 -26.13 -2.53 -18.61
C PHE A 24 -26.53 -3.37 -17.38
N ASN A 25 -27.74 -3.88 -17.42
CA ASN A 25 -28.19 -4.90 -16.49
C ASN A 25 -27.56 -6.19 -16.99
N PRO A 26 -26.42 -6.63 -16.45
CA PRO A 26 -25.74 -7.82 -16.95
C PRO A 26 -26.63 -9.06 -16.90
N TRP A 27 -27.75 -8.98 -16.17
CA TRP A 27 -28.68 -10.09 -15.97
C TRP A 27 -29.81 -10.13 -17.03
N MET A 28 -30.11 -9.03 -17.73
CA MET A 28 -31.10 -9.02 -18.81
C MET A 28 -30.52 -9.60 -20.13
N ASP A 29 -29.23 -9.37 -20.42
CA ASP A 29 -28.59 -9.82 -21.65
C ASP A 29 -28.10 -11.28 -21.58
N PHE A 30 -28.08 -11.90 -20.38
CA PHE A 30 -27.66 -13.29 -20.20
C PHE A 30 -28.75 -14.33 -20.43
N ASN A 31 -30.04 -13.92 -20.56
CA ASN A 31 -31.17 -14.81 -20.62
C ASN A 31 -31.71 -15.09 -22.03
N ASP A 32 -31.07 -14.64 -23.08
CA ASP A 32 -31.52 -14.90 -24.44
C ASP A 32 -31.06 -16.27 -24.96
N GLY A 33 -31.88 -17.27 -24.67
CA GLY A 33 -31.88 -18.59 -25.30
C GLY A 33 -31.05 -19.67 -24.60
N PRO A 34 -31.22 -20.93 -25.00
CA PRO A 34 -30.38 -22.04 -24.52
C PRO A 34 -28.93 -21.75 -24.89
N PRO A 35 -27.97 -22.13 -24.01
CA PRO A 35 -26.57 -21.88 -24.26
C PRO A 35 -26.17 -22.41 -25.63
N ALA A 36 -25.80 -21.51 -26.55
CA ALA A 36 -25.17 -21.92 -27.80
C ALA A 36 -23.94 -22.75 -27.43
N GLU A 37 -23.72 -23.85 -28.15
CA GLU A 37 -22.51 -24.68 -27.97
C GLU A 37 -21.29 -23.74 -27.97
N ASN A 38 -20.42 -23.95 -26.98
CA ASN A 38 -19.18 -23.16 -26.89
C ASN A 38 -18.31 -23.47 -28.12
N PRO A 39 -18.10 -22.51 -29.03
CA PRO A 39 -17.32 -22.77 -30.25
C PRO A 39 -15.86 -23.10 -29.97
N PHE A 40 -15.45 -23.02 -28.71
CA PHE A 40 -14.07 -23.08 -28.29
C PHE A 40 -13.70 -24.39 -27.55
N GLY A 41 -14.66 -25.23 -27.17
CA GLY A 41 -14.37 -26.54 -26.60
C GLY A 41 -13.83 -26.58 -25.17
N CYS A 42 -13.80 -25.46 -24.46
CA CYS A 42 -13.39 -25.39 -23.06
C CYS A 42 -14.40 -24.52 -22.28
N ASP A 43 -15.08 -25.12 -21.30
CA ASP A 43 -16.08 -24.43 -20.50
C ASP A 43 -15.54 -24.02 -19.12
N PRO A 44 -16.10 -22.97 -18.51
CA PRO A 44 -15.83 -22.62 -17.13
C PRO A 44 -16.26 -23.75 -16.17
N ASP A 45 -15.52 -23.89 -15.08
CA ASP A 45 -15.77 -24.87 -14.02
C ASP A 45 -16.34 -24.15 -12.78
N PRO A 46 -17.65 -24.30 -12.49
CA PRO A 46 -18.30 -23.62 -11.38
C PRO A 46 -17.76 -24.04 -9.99
N ASP A 47 -17.28 -25.26 -9.84
CA ASP A 47 -16.75 -25.75 -8.57
C ASP A 47 -15.41 -25.09 -8.25
N GLN A 48 -14.56 -24.93 -9.24
CA GLN A 48 -13.31 -24.17 -9.08
C GLN A 48 -13.56 -22.68 -8.86
N ILE A 49 -14.57 -22.08 -9.52
CA ILE A 49 -15.01 -20.71 -9.26
C ILE A 49 -15.45 -20.57 -7.79
N SER A 50 -16.23 -21.51 -7.28
CA SER A 50 -16.66 -21.52 -5.88
C SER A 50 -15.47 -21.58 -4.92
N THR A 51 -14.56 -22.52 -5.14
CA THR A 51 -13.35 -22.69 -4.32
C THR A 51 -12.49 -21.43 -4.33
N PHE A 52 -12.34 -20.77 -5.49
CA PHE A 52 -11.62 -19.51 -5.61
C PHE A 52 -12.28 -18.39 -4.80
N LEU A 53 -13.60 -18.23 -4.91
CA LEU A 53 -14.34 -17.23 -4.14
C LEU A 53 -14.22 -17.45 -2.63
N ASP A 54 -14.32 -18.71 -2.19
CA ASP A 54 -14.18 -19.07 -0.78
C ASP A 54 -12.78 -18.80 -0.23
N THR A 55 -11.76 -18.89 -1.08
CA THR A 55 -10.39 -18.58 -0.68
C THR A 55 -10.15 -17.08 -0.62
N VAL A 56 -10.66 -16.32 -1.61
CA VAL A 56 -10.25 -14.92 -1.82
C VAL A 56 -11.21 -13.92 -1.19
N PHE A 57 -12.48 -14.27 -0.96
CA PHE A 57 -13.52 -13.31 -0.58
C PHE A 57 -14.45 -13.74 0.56
N SER A 58 -14.29 -14.95 1.16
CA SER A 58 -15.31 -15.51 2.08
C SER A 58 -15.60 -14.65 3.31
N TRP A 59 -14.66 -13.81 3.76
CA TRP A 59 -14.85 -12.91 4.89
C TRP A 59 -14.91 -11.43 4.50
N CYS A 60 -14.86 -11.15 3.19
CA CYS A 60 -14.93 -9.78 2.70
C CYS A 60 -16.38 -9.31 2.57
N GLU A 61 -16.60 -8.03 2.85
CA GLU A 61 -17.86 -7.32 2.61
C GLU A 61 -17.71 -6.37 1.42
N GLY A 62 -18.84 -5.96 0.80
CA GLY A 62 -18.87 -5.00 -0.29
C GLY A 62 -19.00 -5.65 -1.67
N LEU A 63 -18.43 -5.03 -2.68
CA LEU A 63 -18.57 -5.42 -4.08
C LEU A 63 -17.24 -5.95 -4.63
N ILE A 64 -17.30 -7.05 -5.36
CA ILE A 64 -16.17 -7.66 -6.07
C ILE A 64 -16.12 -7.09 -7.50
N PRO A 65 -15.08 -6.35 -7.90
CA PRO A 65 -14.93 -5.83 -9.25
C PRO A 65 -14.42 -6.91 -10.20
N LEU A 66 -15.21 -7.25 -11.22
CA LEU A 66 -14.86 -8.22 -12.26
C LEU A 66 -14.65 -7.51 -13.60
N ARG A 67 -13.76 -8.06 -14.41
CA ARG A 67 -13.43 -7.54 -15.73
C ARG A 67 -13.30 -8.66 -16.76
N GLY A 68 -14.01 -8.51 -17.90
CA GLY A 68 -13.85 -9.35 -19.07
C GLY A 68 -12.95 -8.66 -20.10
N PHE A 69 -11.82 -9.27 -20.47
CA PHE A 69 -10.91 -8.74 -21.50
C PHE A 69 -10.89 -9.64 -22.71
N VAL A 70 -11.13 -9.06 -23.89
CA VAL A 70 -10.92 -9.70 -25.18
C VAL A 70 -9.50 -9.40 -25.65
N ASP A 71 -8.79 -10.41 -26.17
CA ASP A 71 -7.44 -10.22 -26.69
C ASP A 71 -7.45 -9.31 -27.94
N LYS A 72 -6.55 -8.35 -27.99
CA LYS A 72 -6.48 -7.31 -29.03
C LYS A 72 -6.33 -7.83 -30.48
N GLY A 73 -6.04 -9.11 -30.66
CA GLY A 73 -5.88 -9.73 -31.98
C GLY A 73 -7.18 -10.19 -32.65
N GLN A 74 -8.35 -10.10 -31.99
CA GLN A 74 -9.60 -10.70 -32.49
C GLN A 74 -10.62 -9.71 -33.08
N GLY A 75 -10.23 -8.49 -33.44
CA GLY A 75 -11.07 -7.58 -34.25
C GLY A 75 -12.31 -7.02 -33.53
N ARG A 76 -12.44 -7.17 -32.23
CA ARG A 76 -13.47 -6.54 -31.41
C ARG A 76 -12.89 -5.31 -30.70
N ASP A 77 -13.67 -4.25 -30.58
CA ASP A 77 -13.31 -3.08 -29.79
C ASP A 77 -12.95 -3.53 -28.37
N GLY A 78 -11.64 -3.51 -28.04
CA GLY A 78 -11.07 -4.08 -26.83
C GLY A 78 -11.41 -3.31 -25.55
N LYS A 79 -12.63 -2.77 -25.42
CA LYS A 79 -13.12 -2.20 -24.16
C LYS A 79 -13.40 -3.32 -23.18
N PRO A 80 -12.85 -3.26 -21.95
CA PRO A 80 -13.16 -4.25 -20.95
C PRO A 80 -14.63 -4.17 -20.52
N HIS A 81 -15.27 -5.32 -20.38
CA HIS A 81 -16.56 -5.42 -19.71
C HIS A 81 -16.35 -5.45 -18.21
N ASN A 82 -16.85 -4.45 -17.51
CA ASN A 82 -16.71 -4.36 -16.06
C ASN A 82 -18.06 -4.61 -15.39
N ILE A 83 -18.09 -5.48 -14.40
CA ILE A 83 -19.27 -5.68 -13.53
C ILE A 83 -18.81 -5.71 -12.06
N TRP A 84 -19.74 -5.44 -11.16
CA TRP A 84 -19.55 -5.50 -9.72
C TRP A 84 -20.60 -6.42 -9.13
N ILE A 85 -20.18 -7.43 -8.40
CA ILE A 85 -21.08 -8.38 -7.75
C ILE A 85 -20.89 -8.30 -6.24
N SER A 86 -21.97 -8.47 -5.47
CA SER A 86 -21.87 -8.48 -4.01
C SER A 86 -21.05 -9.67 -3.52
N ALA A 87 -20.20 -9.44 -2.50
CA ALA A 87 -19.45 -10.49 -1.82
C ALA A 87 -20.37 -11.25 -0.84
N ASP A 88 -21.38 -11.92 -1.38
CA ASP A 88 -22.39 -12.68 -0.64
C ASP A 88 -22.61 -14.08 -1.25
N THR A 89 -23.57 -14.82 -0.74
CA THR A 89 -23.91 -16.17 -1.21
C THR A 89 -24.28 -16.24 -2.69
N THR A 90 -24.70 -15.12 -3.30
CA THR A 90 -25.06 -15.03 -4.73
C THR A 90 -23.85 -14.84 -5.63
N ALA A 91 -22.66 -14.52 -5.07
CA ALA A 91 -21.45 -14.26 -5.83
C ALA A 91 -21.06 -15.43 -6.74
N ARG A 92 -21.23 -16.66 -6.27
CA ARG A 92 -20.89 -17.89 -6.99
C ARG A 92 -21.67 -18.01 -8.29
N GLU A 93 -22.98 -17.89 -8.22
CA GLU A 93 -23.88 -17.97 -9.38
C GLU A 93 -23.59 -16.83 -10.37
N LYS A 94 -23.46 -15.60 -9.85
CA LYS A 94 -23.21 -14.42 -10.65
C LYS A 94 -21.86 -14.51 -11.39
N LEU A 95 -20.80 -14.94 -10.71
CA LEU A 95 -19.49 -15.10 -11.32
C LEU A 95 -19.49 -16.24 -12.35
N ALA A 96 -20.13 -17.38 -12.06
CA ALA A 96 -20.24 -18.48 -13.01
C ALA A 96 -21.00 -18.03 -14.29
N THR A 97 -22.10 -17.32 -14.13
CA THR A 97 -22.87 -16.75 -15.25
C THR A 97 -22.03 -15.77 -16.07
N PHE A 98 -21.31 -14.87 -15.43
CA PHE A 98 -20.40 -13.93 -16.12
C PHE A 98 -19.27 -14.67 -16.83
N ALA A 99 -18.69 -15.71 -16.20
CA ALA A 99 -17.64 -16.52 -16.80
C ALA A 99 -18.13 -17.26 -18.07
N ALA A 100 -19.32 -17.83 -18.03
CA ALA A 100 -19.94 -18.47 -19.20
C ALA A 100 -20.21 -17.47 -20.34
N TRP A 101 -20.73 -16.30 -20.02
CA TRP A 101 -20.93 -15.22 -20.98
C TRP A 101 -19.60 -14.74 -21.59
N ALA A 102 -18.60 -14.48 -20.77
CA ALA A 102 -17.28 -14.05 -21.22
C ALA A 102 -16.61 -15.08 -22.12
N ASN A 103 -16.71 -16.36 -21.77
CA ASN A 103 -16.17 -17.48 -22.55
C ASN A 103 -16.78 -17.53 -23.96
N ARG A 104 -18.13 -17.43 -24.09
CA ARG A 104 -18.79 -17.36 -25.39
C ARG A 104 -18.31 -16.18 -26.24
N GLY A 105 -17.96 -15.07 -25.58
CA GLY A 105 -17.40 -13.88 -26.23
C GLY A 105 -15.90 -13.92 -26.50
N GLY A 106 -15.19 -15.00 -26.12
CA GLY A 106 -13.74 -15.09 -26.24
C GLY A 106 -12.99 -14.15 -25.28
N ALA A 107 -13.62 -13.78 -24.16
CA ALA A 107 -13.03 -12.91 -23.16
C ALA A 107 -12.50 -13.70 -21.95
N ALA A 108 -11.32 -13.34 -21.46
CA ALA A 108 -10.79 -13.85 -20.21
C ALA A 108 -11.33 -13.03 -19.03
N VAL A 109 -11.66 -13.70 -17.92
CA VAL A 109 -12.21 -13.06 -16.72
C VAL A 109 -11.11 -12.79 -15.71
N TYR A 110 -11.10 -11.55 -15.22
CA TYR A 110 -10.20 -11.05 -14.20
C TYR A 110 -10.98 -10.47 -13.02
N VAL A 111 -10.38 -10.50 -11.86
CA VAL A 111 -10.90 -9.91 -10.64
C VAL A 111 -9.83 -9.02 -9.99
N ILE A 112 -10.24 -7.92 -9.39
CA ILE A 112 -9.41 -7.24 -8.39
C ILE A 112 -9.54 -8.08 -7.12
N PRO A 113 -8.42 -8.61 -6.53
CA PRO A 113 -8.49 -9.52 -5.38
C PRO A 113 -8.80 -8.80 -4.07
N GLY A 114 -9.79 -7.92 -4.09
CA GLY A 114 -10.30 -7.14 -2.97
C GLY A 114 -11.66 -6.55 -3.30
N THR A 115 -12.37 -6.08 -2.28
CA THR A 115 -13.71 -5.50 -2.42
C THR A 115 -13.68 -3.99 -2.42
N VAL A 116 -14.73 -3.38 -2.96
CA VAL A 116 -14.96 -1.93 -3.02
C VAL A 116 -16.36 -1.59 -2.49
N ALA A 117 -16.60 -0.32 -2.13
CA ALA A 117 -17.89 0.12 -1.58
C ALA A 117 -18.99 0.25 -2.64
N GLU A 118 -18.64 0.77 -3.83
CA GLU A 118 -19.64 1.21 -4.82
C GLU A 118 -19.29 0.70 -6.22
N GLN A 119 -20.33 0.58 -7.06
CA GLN A 119 -20.15 0.31 -8.48
C GLN A 119 -19.36 1.43 -9.15
N GLY A 120 -18.51 1.07 -10.11
CA GLY A 120 -17.60 2.00 -10.79
C GLY A 120 -16.24 2.17 -10.12
N GLN A 121 -16.12 1.84 -8.85
CA GLN A 121 -14.85 1.86 -8.13
C GLN A 121 -13.96 0.69 -8.57
N ALA A 122 -12.69 0.97 -8.85
CA ALA A 122 -11.72 -0.06 -9.25
C ALA A 122 -10.26 0.45 -9.17
N ARG A 123 -9.99 1.52 -8.44
CA ARG A 123 -8.65 2.08 -8.22
C ARG A 123 -8.04 1.49 -6.95
N ALA A 124 -6.75 1.60 -6.80
CA ALA A 124 -6.07 1.13 -5.58
C ALA A 124 -6.61 1.75 -4.28
N ALA A 125 -7.00 3.03 -4.34
CA ALA A 125 -7.58 3.75 -3.21
C ALA A 125 -9.04 3.40 -2.90
N ASP A 126 -9.72 2.71 -3.81
CA ASP A 126 -11.11 2.30 -3.65
C ASP A 126 -11.23 0.92 -2.97
N VAL A 127 -10.14 0.16 -2.90
CA VAL A 127 -10.14 -1.19 -2.31
C VAL A 127 -10.25 -1.08 -0.79
N LEU A 128 -11.26 -1.71 -0.24
CA LEU A 128 -11.57 -1.69 1.20
C LEU A 128 -10.90 -2.86 1.94
N GLN A 129 -11.07 -4.06 1.41
CA GLN A 129 -10.67 -5.30 2.07
C GLN A 129 -9.98 -6.25 1.10
N MET A 130 -9.01 -7.00 1.59
CA MET A 130 -8.42 -8.16 0.92
C MET A 130 -8.24 -9.29 1.91
N GLN A 131 -8.77 -10.47 1.59
CA GLN A 131 -8.62 -11.64 2.43
C GLN A 131 -7.42 -12.51 2.06
N ALA A 132 -6.90 -12.40 0.85
CA ALA A 132 -5.85 -13.28 0.39
C ALA A 132 -4.67 -12.53 -0.22
N LEU A 133 -3.48 -12.97 0.13
CA LEU A 133 -2.23 -12.53 -0.47
C LEU A 133 -1.94 -13.40 -1.69
N VAL A 134 -1.53 -12.79 -2.81
CA VAL A 134 -1.19 -13.49 -4.05
C VAL A 134 0.17 -13.09 -4.59
N VAL A 135 0.88 -14.07 -5.14
CA VAL A 135 2.13 -13.89 -5.89
C VAL A 135 1.95 -14.48 -7.28
N ASP A 136 2.25 -13.70 -8.32
CA ASP A 136 2.21 -14.15 -9.73
C ASP A 136 3.61 -14.56 -10.17
N LEU A 137 3.74 -15.82 -10.57
CA LEU A 137 4.95 -16.43 -11.11
C LEU A 137 4.77 -16.65 -12.62
N ASP A 138 5.24 -15.71 -13.42
CA ASP A 138 4.96 -15.67 -14.86
C ASP A 138 6.18 -15.82 -15.76
N ALA A 139 7.39 -15.89 -15.21
CA ALA A 139 8.65 -15.97 -15.95
C ALA A 139 9.74 -16.74 -15.20
N GLY A 140 10.74 -17.24 -15.92
CA GLY A 140 11.90 -17.97 -15.37
C GLY A 140 11.55 -19.36 -14.88
N ASP A 141 12.36 -19.90 -13.98
CA ASP A 141 12.17 -21.25 -13.40
C ASP A 141 11.04 -21.23 -12.36
N ILE A 142 9.80 -21.47 -12.84
CA ILE A 142 8.59 -21.47 -11.98
C ILE A 142 8.66 -22.54 -10.88
N PRO A 143 9.08 -23.81 -11.14
CA PRO A 143 9.27 -24.78 -10.10
C PRO A 143 10.22 -24.34 -8.98
N ALA A 144 11.41 -23.88 -9.32
CA ALA A 144 12.38 -23.43 -8.32
C ALA A 144 11.88 -22.23 -7.50
N LYS A 145 11.15 -21.31 -8.12
CA LYS A 145 10.51 -20.18 -7.43
C LYS A 145 9.44 -20.66 -6.45
N LEU A 146 8.60 -21.58 -6.88
CA LEU A 146 7.55 -22.16 -6.03
C LEU A 146 8.16 -22.90 -4.84
N ASP A 147 9.15 -23.75 -5.08
CA ASP A 147 9.84 -24.52 -4.02
C ASP A 147 10.49 -23.60 -3.00
N HIS A 148 11.11 -22.50 -3.47
CA HIS A 148 11.69 -21.49 -2.60
C HIS A 148 10.64 -20.78 -1.75
N ILE A 149 9.52 -20.38 -2.33
CA ILE A 149 8.41 -19.74 -1.62
C ILE A 149 7.84 -20.70 -0.57
N VAL A 150 7.54 -21.92 -0.95
CA VAL A 150 6.94 -22.92 -0.04
C VAL A 150 7.87 -23.27 1.11
N SER A 151 9.18 -23.39 0.86
CA SER A 151 10.15 -23.71 1.91
C SER A 151 10.31 -22.63 2.97
N HIS A 152 10.07 -21.36 2.63
CA HIS A 152 10.23 -20.24 3.56
C HIS A 152 8.91 -19.70 4.12
N LEU A 153 7.85 -19.66 3.31
CA LEU A 153 6.56 -19.10 3.70
C LEU A 153 5.54 -20.14 4.13
N GLY A 154 5.81 -21.41 3.86
CA GLY A 154 4.91 -22.52 4.14
C GLY A 154 3.96 -22.83 3.00
N THR A 155 3.16 -23.88 3.18
CA THR A 155 2.19 -24.36 2.17
C THR A 155 1.17 -23.27 1.81
N PRO A 156 0.99 -22.97 0.51
CA PRO A 156 -0.05 -22.03 0.09
C PRO A 156 -1.45 -22.60 0.32
N THR A 157 -2.44 -21.73 0.51
CA THR A 157 -3.85 -22.14 0.55
C THR A 157 -4.32 -22.60 -0.83
N LEU A 158 -3.90 -21.89 -1.90
CA LEU A 158 -4.34 -22.20 -3.26
C LEU A 158 -3.20 -21.96 -4.24
N ILE A 159 -3.01 -22.89 -5.20
CA ILE A 159 -2.14 -22.72 -6.36
C ILE A 159 -2.99 -22.86 -7.61
N VAL A 160 -2.95 -21.85 -8.47
CA VAL A 160 -3.73 -21.75 -9.70
C VAL A 160 -2.80 -21.71 -10.90
N GLU A 161 -2.99 -22.58 -11.88
CA GLU A 161 -2.41 -22.43 -13.23
C GLU A 161 -3.20 -21.37 -14.00
N SER A 162 -2.56 -20.25 -14.30
CA SER A 162 -3.24 -19.09 -14.92
C SER A 162 -3.64 -19.27 -16.39
N GLY A 163 -3.42 -20.48 -16.96
CA GLY A 163 -3.64 -20.80 -18.38
C GLY A 163 -2.49 -20.34 -19.30
N GLY A 164 -1.64 -19.42 -18.84
CA GLY A 164 -0.43 -19.00 -19.56
C GLY A 164 0.70 -20.01 -19.43
N ARG A 165 1.65 -19.94 -20.40
CA ARG A 165 2.89 -20.75 -20.38
C ARG A 165 4.10 -19.82 -20.53
N THR A 166 5.22 -20.21 -19.93
CA THR A 166 6.51 -19.56 -20.20
C THR A 166 7.02 -19.97 -21.59
N PRO A 167 8.07 -19.31 -22.13
CA PRO A 167 8.68 -19.74 -23.38
C PRO A 167 9.17 -21.19 -23.37
N GLU A 168 9.58 -21.68 -22.20
CA GLU A 168 10.06 -23.05 -21.98
C GLU A 168 8.90 -24.06 -21.81
N GLY A 169 7.64 -23.59 -21.79
CA GLY A 169 6.44 -24.42 -21.71
C GLY A 169 5.91 -24.64 -20.28
N ALA A 170 6.56 -24.13 -19.24
CA ALA A 170 6.09 -24.23 -17.87
C ALA A 170 4.79 -23.48 -17.65
N ALA A 171 3.89 -24.00 -16.79
CA ALA A 171 2.68 -23.32 -16.40
C ALA A 171 3.00 -22.06 -15.58
N LYS A 172 2.35 -20.95 -15.90
CA LYS A 172 2.38 -19.74 -15.07
C LYS A 172 1.43 -19.91 -13.88
N LEU A 173 1.87 -19.53 -12.69
CA LEU A 173 1.16 -19.82 -11.43
C LEU A 173 0.78 -18.54 -10.70
N HIS A 174 -0.42 -18.59 -10.08
CA HIS A 174 -0.81 -17.68 -9.01
C HIS A 174 -0.78 -18.47 -7.71
N VAL A 175 0.01 -18.02 -6.75
CA VAL A 175 0.20 -18.67 -5.44
C VAL A 175 -0.46 -17.82 -4.37
N TRP A 176 -1.41 -18.42 -3.59
CA TRP A 176 -2.28 -17.70 -2.69
C TRP A 176 -2.15 -18.18 -1.26
N TRP A 177 -2.20 -17.25 -0.31
CA TRP A 177 -2.40 -17.52 1.11
C TRP A 177 -3.63 -16.78 1.59
N LYS A 178 -4.61 -17.51 2.11
CA LYS A 178 -5.79 -16.95 2.74
C LYS A 178 -5.42 -16.47 4.13
N LEU A 179 -5.83 -15.26 4.48
CA LEU A 179 -5.67 -14.72 5.82
C LEU A 179 -6.78 -15.21 6.76
N THR A 180 -6.49 -15.28 8.05
CA THR A 180 -7.48 -15.55 9.10
C THR A 180 -8.57 -14.48 9.19
N GLU A 181 -8.23 -13.24 8.83
CA GLU A 181 -9.13 -12.09 8.79
C GLU A 181 -8.84 -11.25 7.53
N PRO A 182 -9.83 -10.55 6.95
CA PRO A 182 -9.58 -9.62 5.85
C PRO A 182 -8.68 -8.47 6.30
N ALA A 183 -7.69 -8.15 5.50
CA ALA A 183 -6.82 -7.00 5.72
C ALA A 183 -7.52 -5.71 5.30
N GLU A 184 -7.55 -4.71 6.18
CA GLU A 184 -8.15 -3.39 5.99
C GLU A 184 -7.13 -2.28 6.27
N VAL A 185 -7.35 -1.10 5.74
CA VAL A 185 -6.58 0.12 6.01
C VAL A 185 -5.06 -0.10 6.06
N GLU A 186 -4.44 -0.13 7.24
CA GLU A 186 -3.00 -0.31 7.41
C GLU A 186 -2.54 -1.74 7.12
N GLU A 187 -3.36 -2.72 7.45
CA GLU A 187 -3.10 -4.13 7.13
C GLU A 187 -3.17 -4.39 5.63
N LEU A 188 -4.10 -3.74 4.91
CA LEU A 188 -4.17 -3.79 3.45
C LEU A 188 -2.89 -3.23 2.81
N ALA A 189 -2.36 -2.13 3.33
CA ALA A 189 -1.10 -1.57 2.88
C ALA A 189 0.08 -2.53 3.14
N THR A 190 0.07 -3.20 4.29
CA THR A 190 1.05 -4.23 4.66
C THR A 190 0.94 -5.43 3.71
N LEU A 191 -0.25 -5.97 3.47
CA LEU A 191 -0.49 -7.06 2.54
C LEU A 191 0.03 -6.73 1.14
N CYS A 192 -0.29 -5.56 0.62
CA CYS A 192 0.18 -5.10 -0.69
C CYS A 192 1.70 -4.97 -0.76
N ARG A 193 2.34 -4.50 0.31
CA ARG A 193 3.80 -4.45 0.43
C ARG A 193 4.41 -5.84 0.39
N LEU A 194 3.88 -6.79 1.17
CA LEU A 194 4.38 -8.17 1.23
C LEU A 194 4.30 -8.87 -0.13
N ARG A 195 3.20 -8.69 -0.90
CA ARG A 195 3.08 -9.19 -2.28
C ARG A 195 4.24 -8.73 -3.15
N GLY A 196 4.58 -7.45 -3.07
CA GLY A 196 5.72 -6.90 -3.80
C GLY A 196 7.07 -7.41 -3.30
N ASP A 197 7.25 -7.54 -2.00
CA ASP A 197 8.51 -7.99 -1.40
C ASP A 197 8.80 -9.46 -1.76
N ILE A 198 7.80 -10.33 -1.74
CA ILE A 198 7.93 -11.72 -2.21
C ILE A 198 8.27 -11.75 -3.71
N ALA A 199 7.53 -10.99 -4.53
CA ALA A 199 7.78 -10.92 -5.97
C ALA A 199 9.22 -10.50 -6.28
N ILE A 200 9.77 -9.52 -5.55
CA ILE A 200 11.17 -9.10 -5.69
C ILE A 200 12.12 -10.25 -5.34
N LYS A 201 11.88 -10.92 -4.21
CA LYS A 201 12.78 -11.98 -3.71
C LYS A 201 12.85 -13.20 -4.63
N VAL A 202 11.78 -13.46 -5.39
CA VAL A 202 11.71 -14.62 -6.31
C VAL A 202 11.70 -14.24 -7.81
N GLY A 203 11.74 -12.95 -8.13
CA GLY A 203 11.62 -12.49 -9.52
C GLY A 203 10.23 -12.76 -10.11
N GLY A 204 9.17 -12.54 -9.33
CA GLY A 204 7.78 -12.53 -9.75
C GLY A 204 7.30 -11.17 -10.25
N ASP A 205 6.00 -11.04 -10.59
CA ASP A 205 5.41 -9.78 -11.04
C ASP A 205 5.22 -8.79 -9.89
N THR A 206 6.00 -7.71 -9.89
CA THR A 206 5.96 -6.66 -8.86
C THR A 206 4.75 -5.73 -8.97
N HIS A 207 3.97 -5.78 -10.07
CA HIS A 207 2.74 -4.97 -10.22
C HIS A 207 1.69 -5.35 -9.19
N PHE A 208 1.73 -6.58 -8.65
CA PHE A 208 0.85 -7.03 -7.58
C PHE A 208 1.06 -6.32 -6.23
N ARG A 209 2.06 -5.48 -6.10
CA ARG A 209 2.15 -4.53 -4.99
C ARG A 209 0.97 -3.54 -4.95
N SER A 210 0.31 -3.30 -6.07
CA SER A 210 -0.87 -2.45 -6.14
C SER A 210 -2.15 -3.23 -5.82
N ALA A 211 -2.99 -2.70 -4.92
CA ALA A 211 -4.23 -3.33 -4.48
C ALA A 211 -5.20 -3.65 -5.64
N HIS A 212 -5.21 -2.84 -6.69
CA HIS A 212 -6.15 -2.96 -7.81
C HIS A 212 -5.63 -3.78 -8.99
N GLN A 213 -4.47 -4.47 -8.86
CA GLN A 213 -3.93 -5.28 -9.94
C GLN A 213 -4.87 -6.45 -10.25
N PRO A 214 -5.42 -6.55 -11.46
CA PRO A 214 -6.34 -7.62 -11.82
C PRO A 214 -5.61 -8.96 -11.96
N ILE A 215 -6.26 -10.02 -11.52
CA ILE A 215 -5.78 -11.39 -11.64
C ILE A 215 -6.86 -12.29 -12.22
N ARG A 216 -6.47 -13.36 -12.92
CA ARG A 216 -7.43 -14.30 -13.50
C ARG A 216 -8.12 -15.11 -12.42
N VAL A 217 -9.41 -15.33 -12.64
CA VAL A 217 -10.25 -16.13 -11.74
C VAL A 217 -10.07 -17.61 -12.08
N ALA A 218 -9.80 -18.43 -11.07
CA ALA A 218 -9.77 -19.89 -11.26
C ALA A 218 -11.16 -20.42 -11.64
N GLY A 219 -11.18 -21.47 -12.46
CA GLY A 219 -12.41 -22.03 -13.03
C GLY A 219 -12.93 -21.26 -14.25
N THR A 220 -12.28 -20.17 -14.68
CA THR A 220 -12.62 -19.46 -15.91
C THR A 220 -11.70 -19.86 -17.06
N VAL A 221 -11.99 -19.41 -18.28
CA VAL A 221 -11.21 -19.79 -19.45
C VAL A 221 -10.21 -18.71 -19.81
N TYR A 222 -8.97 -19.10 -19.97
CA TYR A 222 -7.90 -18.27 -20.53
C TYR A 222 -8.09 -18.11 -22.04
N HIS A 223 -8.16 -16.87 -22.51
CA HIS A 223 -8.23 -16.52 -23.92
C HIS A 223 -7.09 -15.57 -24.26
N LYS A 224 -6.04 -16.08 -24.91
CA LYS A 224 -4.94 -15.24 -25.39
C LYS A 224 -4.17 -15.93 -26.51
N HIS A 225 -3.80 -15.16 -27.54
CA HIS A 225 -3.03 -15.65 -28.70
C HIS A 225 -3.66 -16.88 -29.41
N GLY A 226 -4.98 -16.93 -29.47
CA GLY A 226 -5.72 -18.05 -30.08
C GLY A 226 -5.73 -19.35 -29.25
N HIS A 227 -5.16 -19.32 -28.06
CA HIS A 227 -5.20 -20.45 -27.13
C HIS A 227 -6.30 -20.30 -26.11
N GLN A 228 -6.91 -21.46 -25.76
CA GLN A 228 -7.91 -21.57 -24.74
C GLN A 228 -7.50 -22.67 -23.77
N ARG A 229 -7.56 -22.37 -22.48
CA ARG A 229 -7.26 -23.30 -21.40
C ARG A 229 -8.07 -22.94 -20.19
N LEU A 230 -8.45 -23.91 -19.41
CA LEU A 230 -9.01 -23.63 -18.08
C LEU A 230 -7.94 -22.96 -17.20
N VAL A 231 -8.31 -21.90 -16.52
CA VAL A 231 -7.54 -21.34 -15.38
C VAL A 231 -7.80 -22.29 -14.21
N GLN A 232 -6.87 -23.21 -14.00
CA GLN A 232 -7.13 -24.41 -13.20
C GLN A 232 -6.52 -24.32 -11.81
N ILE A 233 -7.29 -24.69 -10.80
CA ILE A 233 -6.76 -24.97 -9.47
C ILE A 233 -5.89 -26.24 -9.56
N ARG A 234 -4.60 -26.07 -9.26
CA ARG A 234 -3.65 -27.17 -9.18
C ARG A 234 -3.64 -27.84 -7.80
N ASP A 235 -3.55 -27.01 -6.75
CA ASP A 235 -3.51 -27.45 -5.37
C ASP A 235 -4.41 -26.54 -4.52
N HIS A 236 -5.14 -27.15 -3.58
CA HIS A 236 -5.97 -26.44 -2.61
C HIS A 236 -5.80 -27.07 -1.22
N HIS A 237 -5.44 -26.26 -0.24
CA HIS A 237 -5.24 -26.64 1.14
C HIS A 237 -6.10 -25.78 2.06
N GLN A 238 -6.73 -26.37 3.07
CA GLN A 238 -7.52 -25.64 4.06
C GLN A 238 -6.60 -25.02 5.13
N ILE A 239 -5.77 -24.07 4.71
CA ILE A 239 -4.79 -23.40 5.55
C ILE A 239 -5.08 -21.90 5.50
N GLU A 240 -5.09 -21.28 6.66
CA GLU A 240 -5.15 -19.82 6.81
C GLU A 240 -3.91 -19.34 7.55
N VAL A 241 -3.47 -18.13 7.28
CA VAL A 241 -2.27 -17.53 7.87
C VAL A 241 -2.61 -16.21 8.55
N ASP A 242 -1.97 -15.93 9.68
CA ASP A 242 -1.99 -14.61 10.29
C ASP A 242 -1.09 -13.66 9.50
N LEU A 243 -1.54 -12.42 9.27
CA LEU A 243 -0.81 -11.45 8.46
C LEU A 243 0.52 -11.03 9.11
N ALA A 244 0.56 -10.89 10.44
CA ALA A 244 1.76 -10.47 11.15
C ALA A 244 2.82 -11.59 11.15
N ASP A 245 2.40 -12.82 11.44
CA ASP A 245 3.28 -14.00 11.37
C ASP A 245 3.81 -14.22 9.95
N PHE A 246 2.97 -13.99 8.95
CA PHE A 246 3.37 -14.11 7.55
C PHE A 246 4.36 -13.01 7.16
N ALA A 247 4.19 -11.79 7.66
CA ALA A 247 5.11 -10.69 7.44
C ALA A 247 6.51 -10.97 8.00
N GLU A 248 6.61 -11.61 9.17
CA GLU A 248 7.90 -12.05 9.73
C GLU A 248 8.59 -13.06 8.82
N ARG A 249 7.87 -14.10 8.37
CA ARG A 249 8.40 -15.09 7.43
C ARG A 249 8.88 -14.46 6.12
N VAL A 250 8.13 -13.50 5.57
CA VAL A 250 8.55 -12.75 4.39
C VAL A 250 9.81 -11.94 4.67
N GLY A 251 9.94 -11.36 5.86
CA GLY A 251 11.14 -10.65 6.30
C GLY A 251 12.37 -11.55 6.27
N ASP A 252 12.25 -12.73 6.84
CA ASP A 252 13.33 -13.72 7.00
C ASP A 252 13.66 -14.48 5.71
N MET A 253 12.75 -14.52 4.73
CA MET A 253 12.94 -15.20 3.45
C MET A 253 14.12 -14.58 2.68
N PRO A 254 15.18 -15.34 2.34
CA PRO A 254 16.27 -14.84 1.51
C PRO A 254 15.82 -14.70 0.04
N PRO A 255 16.48 -13.84 -0.76
CA PRO A 255 16.29 -13.84 -2.21
C PRO A 255 16.67 -15.19 -2.82
N LEU A 256 15.94 -15.63 -3.84
CA LEU A 256 16.24 -16.85 -4.59
C LEU A 256 17.58 -16.69 -5.35
N HIS A 257 18.50 -17.63 -5.16
CA HIS A 257 19.79 -17.63 -5.86
C HIS A 257 19.61 -17.70 -7.39
N GLY A 258 20.30 -16.86 -8.14
CA GLY A 258 20.22 -16.82 -9.61
C GLY A 258 19.08 -15.94 -10.16
N VAL A 259 18.17 -15.48 -9.33
CA VAL A 259 17.46 -14.24 -9.63
C VAL A 259 18.53 -13.18 -9.55
N GLY A 260 19.16 -12.85 -10.71
CA GLY A 260 20.07 -11.72 -10.77
C GLY A 260 19.31 -10.60 -10.06
N MET A 261 19.94 -9.96 -9.10
CA MET A 261 19.41 -8.73 -8.54
C MET A 261 19.31 -7.77 -9.73
N ALA A 262 18.23 -7.92 -10.48
CA ALA A 262 17.70 -6.80 -11.23
C ALA A 262 17.66 -5.73 -10.16
N SER A 263 18.54 -4.75 -10.30
CA SER A 263 18.78 -3.65 -9.38
C SER A 263 17.56 -3.48 -8.50
N THR A 264 17.67 -3.83 -7.23
CA THR A 264 16.59 -3.85 -6.24
C THR A 264 15.67 -2.71 -6.61
N PRO A 265 14.40 -2.95 -7.03
CA PRO A 265 13.53 -1.82 -7.24
C PRO A 265 13.57 -1.09 -5.91
N PRO A 266 13.88 0.20 -5.89
CA PRO A 266 14.27 0.92 -4.70
C PRO A 266 13.30 0.56 -3.60
N SER A 267 13.81 0.13 -2.47
CA SER A 267 13.05 -0.17 -1.27
C SER A 267 11.94 0.85 -1.17
N LEU A 268 10.66 0.43 -1.21
CA LEU A 268 9.51 1.33 -1.09
C LEU A 268 9.30 1.80 0.36
N THR A 269 10.18 1.47 1.28
CA THR A 269 10.48 2.40 2.34
C THR A 269 10.98 3.65 1.63
N LYS A 270 10.12 4.68 1.57
CA LYS A 270 10.56 6.01 1.15
C LYS A 270 11.89 6.24 1.86
N PRO A 271 13.00 6.39 1.14
CA PRO A 271 14.28 6.59 1.79
C PRO A 271 14.08 7.68 2.83
N GLY A 272 14.56 7.48 4.04
CA GLY A 272 14.46 8.51 5.07
C GLY A 272 14.94 9.82 4.44
N VAL A 273 14.33 10.93 4.79
CA VAL A 273 14.67 12.23 4.21
C VAL A 273 16.18 12.46 4.20
N ASP A 274 16.85 12.04 5.26
CA ASP A 274 18.31 12.14 5.39
C ASP A 274 19.06 11.34 4.31
N ALA A 275 18.60 10.13 3.99
CA ALA A 275 19.20 9.32 2.93
C ALA A 275 19.02 10.00 1.55
N VAL A 276 17.83 10.56 1.27
CA VAL A 276 17.58 11.29 0.02
C VAL A 276 18.49 12.49 -0.09
N LEU A 277 18.61 13.30 0.98
CA LEU A 277 19.37 14.53 0.96
C LEU A 277 20.89 14.33 0.91
N THR A 278 21.39 13.16 1.28
CA THR A 278 22.82 12.88 1.37
C THR A 278 23.36 11.94 0.29
N THR A 279 22.49 11.28 -0.51
CA THR A 279 22.91 10.30 -1.52
C THR A 279 22.86 10.90 -2.92
N ARG A 280 23.99 10.80 -3.64
CA ARG A 280 24.06 11.17 -5.07
C ARG A 280 23.31 10.15 -5.93
N VAL A 281 22.55 10.66 -6.92
CA VAL A 281 21.74 9.87 -7.82
C VAL A 281 22.13 10.12 -9.28
N ARG A 282 22.48 9.04 -10.01
CA ARG A 282 22.91 9.09 -11.41
C ARG A 282 21.75 8.73 -12.36
N GLU A 283 21.91 9.13 -13.61
CA GLU A 283 21.01 8.71 -14.68
C GLU A 283 21.18 7.23 -15.02
N GLY A 284 20.08 6.53 -15.37
CA GLY A 284 20.14 5.18 -15.88
C GLY A 284 19.86 4.07 -14.89
N ALA A 285 19.19 4.35 -13.77
CA ALA A 285 18.74 3.35 -12.79
C ALA A 285 19.91 2.48 -12.19
N VAL A 286 21.06 3.07 -12.00
CA VAL A 286 22.26 2.44 -11.40
C VAL A 286 22.25 2.53 -9.87
N ASP A 287 21.46 3.46 -9.32
CA ASP A 287 21.37 3.75 -7.91
C ASP A 287 20.00 3.25 -7.34
N ASP A 288 19.85 3.25 -6.03
CA ASP A 288 18.67 2.74 -5.32
C ASP A 288 17.35 3.43 -5.70
N TRP A 289 17.43 4.63 -6.27
CA TRP A 289 16.29 5.38 -6.83
C TRP A 289 16.70 6.23 -8.04
N SER A 290 15.72 6.52 -8.90
CA SER A 290 15.94 7.37 -10.07
C SER A 290 16.15 8.84 -9.69
N ARG A 291 16.77 9.64 -10.58
CA ARG A 291 16.89 11.10 -10.41
C ARG A 291 15.52 11.75 -10.20
N PHE A 292 14.46 11.25 -10.86
CA PHE A 292 13.09 11.75 -10.65
C PHE A 292 12.61 11.49 -9.22
N GLN A 293 12.82 10.28 -8.70
CA GLN A 293 12.43 9.94 -7.33
C GLN A 293 13.20 10.77 -6.30
N GLY A 294 14.50 10.94 -6.49
CA GLY A 294 15.33 11.80 -5.64
C GLY A 294 14.86 13.25 -5.66
N ALA A 295 14.70 13.83 -6.86
CA ALA A 295 14.21 15.20 -7.01
C ALA A 295 12.84 15.40 -6.35
N SER A 296 11.85 14.55 -6.67
CA SER A 296 10.48 14.67 -6.13
C SER A 296 10.44 14.50 -4.61
N ALA A 297 11.28 13.63 -4.04
CA ALA A 297 11.36 13.44 -2.59
C ALA A 297 11.98 14.66 -1.88
N ALA A 298 13.06 15.22 -2.43
CA ALA A 298 13.68 16.44 -1.90
C ALA A 298 12.74 17.65 -2.02
N ILE A 299 12.14 17.87 -3.19
CA ILE A 299 11.14 18.93 -3.41
C ILE A 299 10.00 18.77 -2.40
N GLY A 300 9.43 17.56 -2.25
CA GLY A 300 8.35 17.30 -1.30
C GLY A 300 8.74 17.56 0.16
N HIS A 301 10.01 17.34 0.53
CA HIS A 301 10.52 17.69 1.86
C HIS A 301 10.51 19.19 2.10
N TYR A 302 11.13 19.96 1.21
CA TYR A 302 11.21 21.41 1.37
C TYR A 302 9.84 22.10 1.25
N ILE A 303 8.95 21.61 0.39
CA ILE A 303 7.56 22.08 0.30
C ILE A 303 6.85 21.95 1.65
N ARG A 304 7.02 20.84 2.37
CA ARG A 304 6.42 20.69 3.71
C ARG A 304 6.98 21.70 4.70
N LEU A 305 8.29 21.93 4.68
CA LEU A 305 8.91 22.90 5.57
C LEU A 305 8.41 24.34 5.31
N VAL A 306 8.24 24.70 4.03
CA VAL A 306 7.67 25.99 3.62
C VAL A 306 6.20 26.09 4.02
N HIS A 307 5.41 25.05 3.75
CA HIS A 307 3.99 25.02 4.08
C HIS A 307 3.73 25.14 5.59
N ASP A 308 4.58 24.51 6.40
CA ASP A 308 4.51 24.57 7.87
C ASP A 308 5.11 25.87 8.44
N GLY A 309 5.57 26.79 7.59
CA GLY A 309 6.19 28.06 7.99
C GLY A 309 7.51 27.89 8.77
N ARG A 310 8.22 26.78 8.56
CA ARG A 310 9.50 26.46 9.20
C ARG A 310 10.68 27.13 8.49
N ILE A 311 10.60 27.25 7.17
CA ILE A 311 11.52 28.02 6.32
C ILE A 311 10.70 28.93 5.39
N ASP A 312 11.31 30.00 4.88
CA ASP A 312 10.63 30.84 3.90
C ASP A 312 10.67 30.21 2.48
N PRO A 313 9.79 30.66 1.55
CA PRO A 313 9.76 30.12 0.19
C PRO A 313 11.06 30.28 -0.58
N ALA A 314 11.84 31.36 -0.36
CA ALA A 314 13.10 31.57 -1.05
C ALA A 314 14.18 30.60 -0.53
N GLU A 315 14.28 30.42 0.79
CA GLU A 315 15.14 29.40 1.41
C GLU A 315 14.78 28.00 0.92
N GLY A 316 13.48 27.67 0.81
CA GLY A 316 13.03 26.40 0.30
C GLY A 316 13.44 26.15 -1.15
N TRP A 317 13.33 27.16 -2.01
CA TRP A 317 13.74 27.08 -3.40
C TRP A 317 15.27 26.97 -3.55
N GLU A 318 16.03 27.75 -2.81
CA GLU A 318 17.48 27.66 -2.79
C GLU A 318 17.97 26.28 -2.38
N ALA A 319 17.35 25.67 -1.37
CA ALA A 319 17.68 24.33 -0.92
C ALA A 319 17.35 23.26 -1.98
N ILE A 320 16.24 23.38 -2.72
CA ILE A 320 15.90 22.52 -3.85
C ILE A 320 16.93 22.63 -4.98
N CYS A 321 17.33 23.85 -5.33
CA CYS A 321 18.38 24.10 -6.33
C CYS A 321 19.73 23.52 -5.87
N GLY A 322 20.08 23.71 -4.61
CA GLY A 322 21.29 23.14 -4.01
C GLY A 322 21.32 21.61 -4.07
N TYR A 323 20.20 20.96 -3.75
CA TYR A 323 20.06 19.50 -3.89
C TYR A 323 20.26 19.07 -5.34
N ASN A 324 19.61 19.72 -6.30
CA ASN A 324 19.73 19.40 -7.72
C ASN A 324 21.19 19.45 -8.18
N ALA A 325 21.89 20.53 -7.88
CA ALA A 325 23.29 20.73 -8.26
C ALA A 325 24.26 19.78 -7.55
N ALA A 326 24.00 19.42 -6.28
CA ALA A 326 24.91 18.60 -5.49
C ALA A 326 24.67 17.09 -5.68
N MET A 327 23.41 16.67 -5.80
CA MET A 327 23.04 15.25 -5.66
C MET A 327 22.61 14.58 -6.96
N LEU A 328 22.05 15.31 -7.95
CA LEU A 328 21.63 14.72 -9.22
C LEU A 328 22.76 14.74 -10.27
N ARG A 329 22.93 13.64 -10.99
CA ARG A 329 23.98 13.53 -12.05
C ARG A 329 23.41 12.89 -13.33
N PRO A 330 23.36 13.63 -14.46
CA PRO A 330 23.46 15.08 -14.55
C PRO A 330 22.33 15.80 -13.77
N GLU A 331 22.56 17.03 -13.39
CA GLU A 331 21.52 17.88 -12.77
C GLU A 331 20.33 18.08 -13.71
N TRP A 332 19.15 18.32 -13.17
CA TRP A 332 18.01 18.70 -14.00
C TRP A 332 18.14 20.15 -14.47
N PRO A 333 17.67 20.44 -15.69
CA PRO A 333 17.47 21.82 -16.13
C PRO A 333 16.55 22.57 -15.14
N LEU A 334 16.86 23.85 -14.87
CA LEU A 334 16.14 24.62 -13.85
C LEU A 334 14.65 24.81 -14.18
N ASP A 335 14.29 24.95 -15.46
CA ASP A 335 12.92 25.01 -15.93
C ASP A 335 12.12 23.76 -15.59
N ARG A 336 12.73 22.58 -15.76
CA ARG A 336 12.14 21.30 -15.37
C ARG A 336 12.00 21.18 -13.85
N LEU A 337 13.03 21.57 -13.10
CA LEU A 337 13.02 21.54 -11.65
C LEU A 337 11.92 22.43 -11.07
N GLN A 338 11.78 23.64 -11.62
CA GLN A 338 10.76 24.59 -11.24
C GLN A 338 9.35 24.07 -11.54
N ALA A 339 9.12 23.57 -12.75
CA ALA A 339 7.82 23.03 -13.14
C ALA A 339 7.37 21.88 -12.22
N GLU A 340 8.29 21.01 -11.83
CA GLU A 340 7.97 19.92 -10.88
C GLU A 340 7.72 20.44 -9.46
N ALA A 341 8.47 21.43 -9.00
CA ALA A 341 8.26 22.05 -7.70
C ALA A 341 6.88 22.76 -7.64
N GLU A 342 6.50 23.50 -8.67
CA GLU A 342 5.20 24.17 -8.78
C GLU A 342 4.06 23.15 -8.80
N ARG A 343 4.20 22.06 -9.55
CA ARG A 343 3.23 20.97 -9.62
C ARG A 343 3.02 20.31 -8.26
N LEU A 344 4.11 19.99 -7.56
CA LEU A 344 4.05 19.36 -6.24
C LEU A 344 3.51 20.31 -5.17
N TRP A 345 3.85 21.60 -5.25
CA TRP A 345 3.29 22.62 -4.38
C TRP A 345 1.77 22.74 -4.53
N ALA A 346 1.29 22.85 -5.77
CA ALA A 346 -0.15 22.94 -6.05
C ALA A 346 -0.91 21.71 -5.51
N LEU A 347 -0.35 20.50 -5.69
CA LEU A 347 -0.91 19.27 -5.15
C LEU A 347 -0.91 19.27 -3.61
N HIS A 348 0.17 19.75 -2.99
CA HIS A 348 0.30 19.80 -1.54
C HIS A 348 -0.72 20.76 -0.92
N VAL A 349 -0.84 21.97 -1.48
CA VAL A 349 -1.81 22.97 -1.04
C VAL A 349 -3.26 22.47 -1.24
N LYS A 350 -3.55 21.80 -2.36
CA LYS A 350 -4.88 21.21 -2.60
C LYS A 350 -5.26 20.16 -1.54
N ARG A 351 -4.29 19.41 -1.02
CA ARG A 351 -4.52 18.33 -0.03
C ARG A 351 -4.54 18.82 1.40
N ASN A 352 -3.71 19.80 1.73
CA ASN A 352 -3.44 20.21 3.12
C ASN A 352 -3.96 21.63 3.43
N GLY A 353 -4.58 22.30 2.45
CA GLY A 353 -5.05 23.68 2.61
C GLY A 353 -3.94 24.73 2.36
N PRO A 354 -4.23 26.01 2.60
CA PRO A 354 -3.26 27.09 2.41
C PRO A 354 -2.09 26.99 3.39
N PRO A 355 -0.88 27.44 3.00
CA PRO A 355 0.28 27.39 3.87
C PRO A 355 0.08 28.23 5.14
N LEU A 356 0.71 27.82 6.22
CA LEU A 356 0.74 28.57 7.46
C LEU A 356 1.60 29.82 7.24
N ILE A 357 0.96 30.97 6.94
CA ILE A 357 1.65 32.24 6.85
C ILE A 357 2.06 32.63 8.27
N ARG A 358 3.27 32.29 8.65
CA ARG A 358 3.87 32.83 9.85
C ARG A 358 4.25 34.26 9.51
N ALA A 359 3.64 35.24 10.18
CA ALA A 359 4.11 36.63 10.10
C ALA A 359 5.64 36.62 10.30
N ALA A 360 6.36 37.24 9.34
CA ALA A 360 7.81 37.27 9.37
C ALA A 360 8.26 37.64 10.79
N ARG A 361 8.93 36.72 11.46
CA ARG A 361 9.63 37.10 12.70
C ARG A 361 10.68 38.08 12.28
N PRO A 362 10.71 39.32 12.85
CA PRO A 362 11.86 40.15 12.66
C PRO A 362 13.08 39.35 13.10
N ASN A 363 14.12 39.36 12.28
CA ASN A 363 15.38 38.65 12.51
C ASN A 363 15.80 38.77 13.98
N ALA A 364 15.34 37.85 14.81
CA ALA A 364 15.97 37.63 16.10
C ALA A 364 17.30 36.96 15.76
N PRO A 365 18.45 37.51 16.19
CA PRO A 365 19.71 36.84 15.99
C PRO A 365 19.56 35.44 16.56
N ALA A 366 19.89 34.43 15.74
CA ALA A 366 19.91 33.06 16.19
C ALA A 366 20.74 33.01 17.49
N SER A 367 20.10 32.73 18.61
CA SER A 367 20.87 32.50 19.85
C SER A 367 21.82 31.36 19.53
N PRO A 368 23.14 31.61 19.55
CA PRO A 368 24.09 30.54 19.31
C PRO A 368 23.77 29.40 20.28
N LEU A 369 23.74 28.17 19.78
CA LEU A 369 23.63 27.00 20.65
C LEU A 369 24.68 27.17 21.77
N PRO A 370 24.31 26.98 23.04
CA PRO A 370 25.26 27.10 24.14
C PRO A 370 26.39 26.08 23.89
N THR A 371 27.57 26.57 23.58
CA THR A 371 28.77 25.75 23.39
C THR A 371 29.65 25.93 24.63
N PHE A 372 30.11 24.80 25.15
CA PHE A 372 31.03 24.77 26.28
C PHE A 372 32.35 24.19 25.83
N SER A 373 33.46 24.75 26.30
CA SER A 373 34.76 24.12 26.09
C SER A 373 34.87 22.83 26.90
N LEU A 374 35.65 21.87 26.43
CA LEU A 374 35.89 20.63 27.17
C LEU A 374 36.44 20.91 28.58
N GLY A 375 37.30 21.92 28.76
CA GLY A 375 37.82 22.36 30.03
C GLY A 375 36.69 22.84 30.97
N ALA A 376 35.76 23.67 30.45
CA ALA A 376 34.62 24.12 31.23
C ALA A 376 33.71 22.99 31.70
N LEU A 377 33.53 21.95 30.86
CA LEU A 377 32.77 20.76 31.23
C LEU A 377 33.47 19.89 32.27
N LEU A 378 34.81 19.78 32.20
CA LEU A 378 35.59 19.02 33.16
C LEU A 378 35.69 19.72 34.54
N ASP A 379 35.65 21.07 34.55
CA ASP A 379 35.68 21.90 35.76
C ASP A 379 34.28 22.12 36.37
N ASP A 380 33.21 21.70 35.68
CA ASP A 380 31.84 21.84 36.15
C ASP A 380 31.65 21.02 37.46
N ARG A 381 31.44 21.73 38.54
CA ARG A 381 31.17 21.18 39.90
C ARG A 381 29.67 21.28 40.26
N SER A 382 28.82 21.61 39.31
CA SER A 382 27.39 21.69 39.54
C SER A 382 26.86 20.36 40.09
N PRO A 383 26.00 20.39 41.12
CA PRO A 383 25.40 19.16 41.60
C PRO A 383 24.60 18.48 40.52
N MET A 384 24.78 17.18 40.34
CA MET A 384 23.99 16.43 39.38
C MET A 384 22.50 16.52 39.74
N PRO A 385 21.61 16.73 38.81
CA PRO A 385 20.18 16.77 39.07
C PRO A 385 19.72 15.44 39.66
N ASP A 386 18.76 15.52 40.59
CA ASP A 386 18.12 14.33 41.17
C ASP A 386 17.46 13.49 40.08
N ASP A 387 17.52 12.18 40.24
CA ASP A 387 16.83 11.27 39.35
C ASP A 387 15.32 11.49 39.42
N ILE A 388 14.65 11.47 38.26
CA ILE A 388 13.19 11.35 38.23
C ILE A 388 12.80 9.91 38.57
N ILE A 389 13.57 8.96 38.08
CA ILE A 389 13.45 7.54 38.40
C ILE A 389 14.85 7.00 38.68
N ALA A 390 15.08 6.61 39.92
CA ALA A 390 16.35 6.03 40.37
C ALA A 390 16.42 4.51 40.12
N PRO A 391 17.62 3.95 39.98
CA PRO A 391 18.91 4.61 39.88
C PRO A 391 19.26 4.95 38.41
N ARG A 392 19.38 6.21 38.07
CA ARG A 392 19.76 6.73 36.74
C ARG A 392 18.93 6.22 35.55
N VAL A 393 17.67 5.85 35.79
CA VAL A 393 16.76 5.36 34.75
C VAL A 393 16.18 6.53 33.95
N LEU A 394 15.82 7.61 34.63
CA LEU A 394 15.35 8.83 34.02
C LEU A 394 15.78 10.05 34.83
N THR A 395 16.47 10.98 34.21
CA THR A 395 16.86 12.27 34.77
C THR A 395 16.01 13.41 34.18
N PRO A 396 15.96 14.60 34.80
CA PRO A 396 15.27 15.75 34.24
C PRO A 396 15.71 16.05 32.80
N GLY A 397 14.75 16.24 31.86
CA GLY A 397 14.99 16.44 30.45
C GLY A 397 15.32 15.16 29.65
N GLY A 398 15.40 14.01 30.29
CA GLY A 398 15.67 12.73 29.67
C GLY A 398 14.43 12.14 28.97
N LEU A 399 14.66 11.21 28.06
CA LEU A 399 13.66 10.41 27.35
C LEU A 399 13.89 8.93 27.66
N LEU A 400 12.84 8.24 28.10
CA LEU A 400 12.83 6.79 28.25
C LEU A 400 11.91 6.16 27.22
N VAL A 401 12.41 5.20 26.46
CA VAL A 401 11.65 4.48 25.43
C VAL A 401 11.44 3.03 25.90
N LEU A 402 10.16 2.60 25.96
CA LEU A 402 9.78 1.22 26.27
C LEU A 402 9.40 0.51 24.97
N GLY A 403 10.28 -0.34 24.46
CA GLY A 403 10.08 -1.13 23.25
C GLY A 403 9.68 -2.58 23.56
N GLY A 404 8.97 -3.22 22.64
CA GLY A 404 8.61 -4.65 22.72
C GLY A 404 7.55 -5.02 21.70
N ALA A 405 7.36 -6.33 21.47
CA ALA A 405 6.38 -6.87 20.54
C ALA A 405 4.93 -6.42 20.86
N PRO A 406 4.02 -6.41 19.90
CA PRO A 406 2.60 -6.17 20.16
C PRO A 406 2.03 -7.16 21.19
N LYS A 407 1.03 -6.72 21.97
CA LYS A 407 0.27 -7.55 22.91
C LYS A 407 1.07 -8.21 24.07
N VAL A 408 2.32 -7.80 24.31
CA VAL A 408 3.14 -8.31 25.44
C VAL A 408 2.87 -7.59 26.78
N GLY A 409 1.82 -6.79 26.88
CA GLY A 409 1.47 -6.09 28.13
C GLY A 409 2.24 -4.80 28.39
N LYS A 410 2.86 -4.15 27.37
CA LYS A 410 3.59 -2.88 27.55
C LYS A 410 2.75 -1.77 28.18
N SER A 411 1.51 -1.62 27.74
CA SER A 411 0.60 -0.58 28.23
C SER A 411 0.23 -0.84 29.70
N ASP A 412 -0.07 -2.08 30.06
CA ASP A 412 -0.40 -2.46 31.44
C ASP A 412 0.80 -2.27 32.36
N PHE A 413 1.99 -2.67 31.91
CA PHE A 413 3.24 -2.42 32.61
C PHE A 413 3.46 -0.92 32.81
N LEU A 414 3.32 -0.12 31.77
CA LEU A 414 3.53 1.33 31.82
C LEU A 414 2.53 2.01 32.77
N ILE A 415 1.26 1.67 32.68
CA ILE A 415 0.21 2.23 33.54
C ILE A 415 0.51 1.88 35.00
N SER A 416 0.82 0.61 35.31
CA SER A 416 1.18 0.17 36.65
C SER A 416 2.39 0.92 37.18
N TRP A 417 3.42 1.08 36.38
CA TRP A 417 4.61 1.83 36.75
C TRP A 417 4.31 3.30 37.02
N LEU A 418 3.58 3.98 36.14
CA LEU A 418 3.21 5.39 36.29
C LEU A 418 2.35 5.63 37.52
N VAL A 419 1.44 4.72 37.87
CA VAL A 419 0.66 4.79 39.11
C VAL A 419 1.57 4.73 40.35
N HIS A 420 2.55 3.83 40.37
CA HIS A 420 3.51 3.73 41.45
C HIS A 420 4.39 4.99 41.57
N MET A 421 4.83 5.52 40.43
CA MET A 421 5.60 6.78 40.40
C MET A 421 4.77 7.96 40.91
N ALA A 422 3.49 8.02 40.54
CA ALA A 422 2.58 9.06 41.03
C ALA A 422 2.30 8.93 42.54
N ALA A 423 2.25 7.71 43.06
CA ALA A 423 2.08 7.43 44.47
C ALA A 423 3.38 7.62 45.30
N GLY A 424 4.53 7.74 44.66
CA GLY A 424 5.82 7.85 45.28
C GLY A 424 6.33 6.53 45.91
N VAL A 425 5.87 5.38 45.38
CA VAL A 425 6.25 4.05 45.86
C VAL A 425 7.11 3.31 44.83
N PRO A 426 8.06 2.45 45.29
CA PRO A 426 8.90 1.67 44.40
C PRO A 426 8.08 0.71 43.53
N PHE A 427 8.57 0.48 42.29
CA PHE A 427 8.04 -0.51 41.34
C PHE A 427 9.18 -1.26 40.68
N LEU A 428 9.27 -2.57 40.85
CA LEU A 428 10.29 -3.45 40.28
C LEU A 428 11.75 -2.92 40.43
N GLY A 429 12.07 -2.33 41.58
CA GLY A 429 13.39 -1.76 41.83
C GLY A 429 13.60 -0.30 41.35
N PHE A 430 12.65 0.27 40.66
CA PHE A 430 12.64 1.68 40.28
C PHE A 430 12.03 2.51 41.41
N THR A 431 12.74 3.51 41.87
CA THR A 431 12.31 4.32 43.02
C THR A 431 12.18 5.79 42.62
N PRO A 432 11.00 6.40 42.76
CA PRO A 432 10.87 7.84 42.58
C PRO A 432 11.37 8.56 43.83
N PRO A 433 12.01 9.73 43.75
CA PRO A 433 12.50 10.50 44.92
C PRO A 433 11.35 11.10 45.75
N ARG A 434 10.17 11.20 45.18
CA ARG A 434 8.93 11.73 45.77
C ARG A 434 7.75 11.34 44.86
N PRO A 435 6.50 11.53 45.30
CA PRO A 435 5.35 11.44 44.40
C PRO A 435 5.51 12.34 43.19
N LEU A 436 5.38 11.77 41.99
CA LEU A 436 5.56 12.47 40.72
C LEU A 436 4.23 12.92 40.12
N ARG A 437 4.22 14.06 39.43
CA ARG A 437 3.10 14.41 38.55
C ARG A 437 3.25 13.69 37.26
N VAL A 438 2.31 12.82 36.92
CA VAL A 438 2.30 12.02 35.70
C VAL A 438 1.21 12.51 34.78
N PHE A 439 1.55 12.73 33.51
CA PHE A 439 0.60 12.95 32.45
C PHE A 439 0.72 11.77 31.48
N TYR A 440 -0.37 11.03 31.26
CA TYR A 440 -0.42 9.90 30.35
C TYR A 440 -1.25 10.26 29.11
N LEU A 441 -0.60 10.28 27.95
CA LEU A 441 -1.25 10.47 26.65
C LEU A 441 -1.26 9.13 25.91
N GLN A 442 -2.46 8.64 25.59
CA GLN A 442 -2.63 7.41 24.83
C GLN A 442 -3.28 7.72 23.47
N ALA A 443 -2.61 7.30 22.39
CA ALA A 443 -3.07 7.54 21.02
C ALA A 443 -3.75 6.31 20.39
N GLU A 444 -3.65 5.12 21.02
CA GLU A 444 -4.10 3.85 20.42
C GLU A 444 -5.54 3.45 20.78
N ILE A 445 -6.15 4.04 21.81
CA ILE A 445 -7.53 3.72 22.21
C ILE A 445 -8.43 4.87 21.83
N GLN A 446 -9.33 4.61 20.89
CA GLN A 446 -10.47 5.49 20.60
C GLN A 446 -11.51 5.31 21.72
N TYR A 447 -11.90 6.40 22.37
CA TYR A 447 -13.09 6.39 23.21
C TYR A 447 -14.32 6.28 22.30
N HIS A 448 -15.06 5.21 22.46
CA HIS A 448 -16.43 5.08 21.91
C HIS A 448 -17.42 5.76 22.85
#